data_f22ae16827f4b04e8a1b4c7acd784ef4
#
_entry.id   f22ae16827f4b04e8a1b4c7acd784ef4
#
_cell.length_a   1.000
_cell.length_b   1.000
_cell.length_c   1.000
_cell.angle_alpha   90.00
_cell.angle_beta   90.00
_cell.angle_gamma   90.00
#
_symmetry.space_group_name_H-M   'P 1'
#
loop_
_entity.id
_entity.type
_entity.pdbx_description
1 polymer ?
#
loop_
_entity_poly.entity_id
_entity_poly.type
_entity_poly.pdbx_seq_one_letter_code
_entity_poly.pdbx_strand_id
1 'polypeptide(L)'
;MATTKQNIEVERIQTGVRIEKRLLKVLKAVAELKDMTLGDLLEGIVLHAFEGKSAFSAASLKEIEQLKKLYGMTLQSSDSHHLKERR
;
A
#
# COMPACT_ATOMS: atom_id res chain seq x y z
N MET A 1 15.21 26.97 -2.45
CA MET A 1 13.86 27.04 -3.04
C MET A 1 13.38 25.65 -3.41
N ALA A 2 12.23 25.27 -2.92
CA ALA A 2 11.68 23.98 -3.25
C ALA A 2 11.16 23.97 -4.69
N THR A 3 11.50 22.94 -5.43
CA THR A 3 11.01 22.74 -6.78
C THR A 3 9.81 21.79 -6.72
N THR A 4 8.65 22.25 -7.15
CA THR A 4 7.48 21.39 -7.22
C THR A 4 7.59 20.54 -8.48
N LYS A 5 7.57 19.24 -8.29
CA LYS A 5 7.58 18.33 -9.42
C LYS A 5 6.24 18.41 -10.14
N GLN A 6 6.28 18.62 -11.44
CA GLN A 6 5.06 18.65 -12.26
C GLN A 6 4.44 17.26 -12.32
N ASN A 7 3.12 17.24 -12.41
CA ASN A 7 2.39 15.99 -12.62
C ASN A 7 2.75 15.40 -13.96
N ILE A 8 2.88 14.09 -13.98
CA ILE A 8 3.22 13.34 -15.17
C ILE A 8 1.93 12.70 -15.69
N GLU A 9 1.61 12.94 -16.96
CA GLU A 9 0.47 12.30 -17.58
C GLU A 9 0.79 10.84 -17.86
N VAL A 10 -0.13 9.95 -17.47
CA VAL A 10 0.00 8.51 -17.71
C VAL A 10 -1.34 7.98 -18.19
N GLU A 11 -1.29 6.88 -18.88
CA GLU A 11 -2.49 6.13 -19.22
C GLU A 11 -2.68 5.03 -18.17
N ARG A 12 -3.86 4.99 -17.53
CA ARG A 12 -4.20 3.94 -16.58
C ARG A 12 -5.25 3.02 -17.18
N ILE A 13 -5.09 1.75 -16.91
CA ILE A 13 -6.07 0.75 -17.32
C ILE A 13 -6.70 0.13 -16.07
N GLN A 14 -7.93 -0.35 -16.22
CA GLN A 14 -8.60 -1.07 -15.16
C GLN A 14 -8.05 -2.49 -15.10
N THR A 15 -7.70 -2.95 -13.90
CA THR A 15 -7.25 -4.32 -13.70
C THR A 15 -7.82 -4.82 -12.39
N GLY A 16 -7.94 -6.14 -12.25
CA GLY A 16 -8.44 -6.74 -11.04
C GLY A 16 -7.46 -7.75 -10.49
N VAL A 17 -7.29 -7.74 -9.18
CA VAL A 17 -6.47 -8.72 -8.48
C VAL A 17 -7.22 -9.17 -7.24
N ARG A 18 -6.91 -10.36 -6.77
CA ARG A 18 -7.45 -10.87 -5.51
C ARG A 18 -6.40 -10.66 -4.44
N ILE A 19 -6.78 -10.01 -3.35
CA ILE A 19 -5.89 -9.67 -2.25
C ILE A 19 -6.52 -10.17 -0.96
N GLU A 20 -5.69 -10.59 -0.02
CA GLU A 20 -6.18 -11.04 1.28
C GLU A 20 -7.04 -9.94 1.91
N LYS A 21 -8.13 -10.34 2.54
CA LYS A 21 -9.20 -9.43 2.98
C LYS A 21 -8.71 -8.36 3.95
N ARG A 22 -7.97 -8.75 4.99
CA ARG A 22 -7.53 -7.79 6.02
C ARG A 22 -6.40 -6.91 5.50
N LEU A 23 -5.55 -7.46 4.66
CA LEU A 23 -4.51 -6.68 4.00
C LEU A 23 -5.14 -5.56 3.17
N LEU A 24 -6.21 -5.88 2.43
CA LEU A 24 -6.92 -4.87 1.64
C LEU A 24 -7.55 -3.80 2.54
N LYS A 25 -8.10 -4.20 3.69
CA LYS A 25 -8.68 -3.23 4.64
C LYS A 25 -7.62 -2.26 5.13
N VAL A 26 -6.45 -2.75 5.47
CA VAL A 26 -5.35 -1.89 5.91
C VAL A 26 -4.90 -0.96 4.77
N LEU A 27 -4.77 -1.49 3.56
CA LEU A 27 -4.42 -0.66 2.40
C LEU A 27 -5.41 0.48 2.18
N LYS A 28 -6.69 0.19 2.22
CA LYS A 28 -7.73 1.21 2.06
C LYS A 28 -7.68 2.25 3.17
N ALA A 29 -7.44 1.82 4.40
CA ALA A 29 -7.33 2.73 5.54
C ALA A 29 -6.11 3.64 5.39
N VAL A 30 -4.98 3.12 4.93
CA VAL A 30 -3.78 3.91 4.68
C VAL A 30 -4.04 4.95 3.60
N ALA A 31 -4.69 4.54 2.51
CA ALA A 31 -5.02 5.45 1.41
C ALA A 31 -5.89 6.60 1.92
N GLU A 32 -6.92 6.28 2.70
CA GLU A 32 -7.82 7.28 3.29
C GLU A 32 -7.07 8.23 4.22
N LEU A 33 -6.21 7.69 5.08
CA LEU A 33 -5.43 8.48 6.02
C LEU A 33 -4.53 9.49 5.29
N LYS A 34 -4.04 9.13 4.11
CA LYS A 34 -3.11 9.97 3.33
C LYS A 34 -3.80 10.73 2.21
N ASP A 35 -5.12 10.73 2.17
CA ASP A 35 -5.91 11.45 1.17
C ASP A 35 -5.55 11.07 -0.27
N MET A 36 -5.37 9.78 -0.51
CA MET A 36 -5.07 9.31 -1.86
C MET A 36 -5.97 8.13 -2.22
N THR A 37 -6.07 7.84 -3.50
CA THR A 37 -6.82 6.67 -3.96
C THR A 37 -6.00 5.41 -3.68
N LEU A 38 -6.69 4.27 -3.64
CA LEU A 38 -6.00 2.98 -3.50
C LEU A 38 -5.01 2.75 -4.63
N GLY A 39 -5.39 3.09 -5.86
CA GLY A 39 -4.49 2.95 -7.00
C GLY A 39 -3.24 3.78 -6.87
N ASP A 40 -3.37 5.03 -6.44
CA ASP A 40 -2.22 5.90 -6.21
C ASP A 40 -1.30 5.34 -5.13
N LEU A 41 -1.88 4.85 -4.03
CA LEU A 41 -1.09 4.22 -2.97
C LEU A 41 -0.32 3.02 -3.51
N LEU A 42 -0.99 2.14 -4.25
CA LEU A 42 -0.36 0.94 -4.80
C LEU A 42 0.75 1.29 -5.79
N GLU A 43 0.52 2.28 -6.66
CA GLU A 43 1.56 2.76 -7.58
C GLU A 43 2.80 3.22 -6.82
N GLY A 44 2.60 3.98 -5.76
CA GLY A 44 3.69 4.46 -4.93
C GLY A 44 4.48 3.33 -4.28
N ILE A 45 3.77 2.37 -3.71
CA ILE A 45 4.41 1.20 -3.08
C ILE A 45 5.25 0.43 -4.10
N VAL A 46 4.67 0.17 -5.28
CA VAL A 46 5.35 -0.61 -6.31
C VAL A 46 6.59 0.12 -6.84
N LEU A 47 6.46 1.43 -7.12
CA LEU A 47 7.58 2.21 -7.61
C LEU A 47 8.74 2.23 -6.63
N HIS A 48 8.45 2.41 -5.34
CA HIS A 48 9.47 2.35 -4.31
C HIS A 48 10.11 0.96 -4.23
N ALA A 49 9.27 -0.08 -4.26
CA ALA A 49 9.75 -1.44 -4.17
C ALA A 49 10.70 -1.78 -5.34
N PHE A 50 10.36 -1.30 -6.55
CA PHE A 50 11.20 -1.52 -7.72
C PHE A 50 12.59 -0.91 -7.57
N GLU A 51 12.72 0.14 -6.78
CA GLU A 51 14.01 0.78 -6.51
C GLU A 51 14.65 0.31 -5.21
N GLY A 52 14.06 -0.67 -4.56
CA GLY A 52 14.57 -1.17 -3.28
C GLY A 52 14.42 -0.18 -2.13
N LYS A 53 13.43 0.71 -2.22
CA LYS A 53 13.20 1.74 -1.21
C LYS A 53 11.92 1.45 -0.44
N SER A 54 11.86 1.90 0.82
CA SER A 54 10.63 1.87 1.57
C SER A 54 9.67 2.93 1.04
N ALA A 55 8.40 2.55 0.89
CA ALA A 55 7.36 3.49 0.47
C ALA A 55 6.89 4.37 1.62
N PHE A 56 7.26 4.07 2.86
CA PHE A 56 6.71 4.72 4.05
C PHE A 56 7.81 5.23 4.96
N SER A 57 7.60 6.42 5.52
CA SER A 57 8.44 6.98 6.57
C SER A 57 8.28 6.18 7.86
N ALA A 58 9.18 6.41 8.83
CA ALA A 58 9.07 5.78 10.14
C ALA A 58 7.73 6.12 10.80
N ALA A 59 7.29 7.37 10.69
CA ALA A 59 5.99 7.80 11.25
C ALA A 59 4.83 7.06 10.59
N SER A 60 4.85 6.95 9.26
CA SER A 60 3.81 6.22 8.53
C SER A 60 3.80 4.74 8.89
N LEU A 61 4.98 4.14 9.09
CA LEU A 61 5.05 2.73 9.49
C LEU A 61 4.40 2.51 10.86
N LYS A 62 4.55 3.45 11.79
CA LYS A 62 3.88 3.37 13.09
C LYS A 62 2.36 3.42 12.95
N GLU A 63 1.86 4.31 12.09
CA GLU A 63 0.43 4.40 11.81
C GLU A 63 -0.10 3.09 11.21
N ILE A 64 0.64 2.54 10.26
CA ILE A 64 0.28 1.26 9.63
C ILE A 64 0.23 0.15 10.67
N GLU A 65 1.19 0.11 11.59
CA GLU A 65 1.22 -0.90 12.65
C GLU A 65 -0.04 -0.84 13.51
N GLN A 66 -0.50 0.37 13.83
CA GLN A 66 -1.75 0.56 14.57
C GLN A 66 -2.96 0.10 13.77
N LEU A 67 -3.00 0.39 12.50
CA LEU A 67 -4.08 -0.06 11.61
C LEU A 67 -4.10 -1.57 11.48
N LYS A 68 -2.94 -2.20 11.39
CA LYS A 68 -2.83 -3.67 11.35
C LYS A 68 -3.45 -4.27 12.61
N LYS A 69 -3.15 -3.73 13.76
CA LYS A 69 -3.73 -4.20 15.04
C LYS A 69 -5.25 -4.00 15.04
N LEU A 70 -5.70 -2.84 14.60
CA LEU A 70 -7.13 -2.51 14.58
C LEU A 70 -7.92 -3.51 13.74
N TYR A 71 -7.40 -3.88 12.58
CA TYR A 71 -8.07 -4.79 11.66
C TYR A 71 -7.69 -6.25 11.87
N GLY A 72 -6.84 -6.56 12.85
CA GLY A 72 -6.38 -7.92 13.09
C GLY A 72 -5.58 -8.50 11.95
N MET A 73 -4.84 -7.67 11.22
CA MET A 73 -4.00 -8.10 10.12
C MET A 73 -2.63 -8.49 10.67
N THR A 74 -2.35 -9.79 10.70
CA THR A 74 -1.16 -10.34 11.36
C THR A 74 -0.13 -10.87 10.37
N LEU A 75 -0.42 -10.80 9.08
CA LEU A 75 0.50 -11.29 8.06
C LEU A 75 1.76 -10.43 7.99
N GLN A 76 2.88 -11.07 7.72
CA GLN A 76 4.19 -10.43 7.64
C GLN A 76 4.80 -10.67 6.25
N SER A 77 5.86 -9.94 5.95
CA SER A 77 6.53 -10.08 4.66
C SER A 77 7.01 -11.52 4.41
N SER A 78 7.38 -12.24 5.47
CA SER A 78 7.79 -13.65 5.37
C SER A 78 6.65 -14.56 4.92
N ASP A 79 5.39 -14.14 5.06
CA ASP A 79 4.23 -14.90 4.60
C ASP A 79 3.96 -14.70 3.12
N SER A 80 4.64 -13.76 2.50
CA SER A 80 4.47 -13.44 1.09
C SER A 80 4.71 -14.67 0.22
N HIS A 81 3.82 -14.89 -0.74
CA HIS A 81 3.85 -16.03 -1.66
C HIS A 81 3.55 -17.38 -0.99
N HIS A 82 3.17 -17.37 0.28
CA HIS A 82 2.77 -18.59 1.01
C HIS A 82 1.29 -18.57 1.39
N LEU A 83 0.55 -17.59 0.89
CA LEU A 83 -0.88 -17.47 1.21
C LEU A 83 -1.69 -18.34 0.28
N LYS A 84 -2.62 -19.10 0.87
CA LYS A 84 -3.51 -19.99 0.11
C LYS A 84 -4.94 -19.53 0.33
N GLU A 85 -5.65 -19.30 -0.76
CA GLU A 85 -7.03 -18.81 -0.68
C GLU A 85 -7.94 -19.88 -0.11
N ARG A 86 -8.77 -19.50 0.86
CA ARG A 86 -9.79 -20.36 1.44
C ARG A 86 -10.94 -20.50 0.44
N ARG A 87 -11.43 -21.71 0.32
CA ARG A 87 -12.60 -21.97 -0.51
C ARG A 87 -13.89 -21.80 0.26
#